data_e5ca1e9eaf4ea93f8269bcfc6b695919
#
_entry.id   e5ca1e9eaf4ea93f8269bcfc6b695919
#
_cell.length_a   1.000
_cell.length_b   1.000
_cell.length_c   1.000
_cell.angle_alpha   90.00
_cell.angle_beta   90.00
_cell.angle_gamma   90.00
#
_symmetry.space_group_name_H-M   'P 1'
#
loop_
_entity.id
_entity.type
_entity.pdbx_description
1 polymer ?
#
loop_
_entity_poly.entity_id
_entity_poly.type
_entity_poly.pdbx_seq_one_letter_code
_entity_poly.pdbx_strand_id
1 'polypeptide(L)'
;MPKIASLMPRLLASLTVISVLGSVAWAQQPPPVRIRGTIESVDGATLMIKSREGTDMKVHMTDNVAVFGVAKTEMSEIKQGSYIGVTAMPEPDGTQKAVAVHIFPENQRGAAEGFRPWDQRPGSTMTNATVAETVKGTDGQNILVKYKDGEKKVVVPPDTPIVTFVAGEKSELKPGAKIIIFGAVKKDDGMLEANRVNVGRDGITPPM
;
A
#
# COMPACT_ATOMS: atom_id res chain seq x y z
N MET A 1 58.64 -57.94 47.55
CA MET A 1 59.13 -56.60 47.30
C MET A 1 58.28 -56.04 46.18
N PRO A 2 57.22 -55.25 46.42
CA PRO A 2 56.40 -54.65 45.34
C PRO A 2 56.89 -53.25 45.04
N LYS A 3 56.96 -52.95 43.77
CA LYS A 3 57.30 -51.61 43.17
C LYS A 3 56.08 -50.73 43.21
N ILE A 4 56.25 -49.55 43.82
CA ILE A 4 55.24 -48.49 43.84
C ILE A 4 55.31 -47.71 42.50
N ALA A 5 54.21 -47.70 41.73
CA ALA A 5 54.09 -46.92 40.52
C ALA A 5 53.38 -45.55 40.85
N SER A 6 54.13 -44.51 40.59
CA SER A 6 53.70 -43.12 40.75
C SER A 6 52.66 -42.72 39.67
N LEU A 7 51.45 -42.31 40.08
CA LEU A 7 50.46 -41.68 39.22
C LEU A 7 50.66 -40.17 39.25
N MET A 8 51.03 -39.59 38.13
CA MET A 8 50.94 -38.13 37.87
C MET A 8 49.53 -37.74 37.31
N PRO A 9 48.85 -36.76 37.87
CA PRO A 9 47.63 -36.28 37.30
C PRO A 9 47.93 -35.30 36.14
N ARG A 10 47.38 -35.62 34.97
CA ARG A 10 47.37 -34.71 33.81
C ARG A 10 46.30 -33.64 34.03
N LEU A 11 46.72 -32.38 34.21
CA LEU A 11 45.85 -31.20 34.12
C LEU A 11 45.42 -31.01 32.67
N LEU A 12 44.15 -31.20 32.37
CA LEU A 12 43.52 -30.75 31.14
C LEU A 12 43.08 -29.31 31.31
N ALA A 13 43.78 -28.38 30.68
CA ALA A 13 43.36 -27.00 30.57
C ALA A 13 42.26 -26.90 29.47
N SER A 14 41.02 -26.79 29.91
CA SER A 14 39.88 -26.53 29.01
C SER A 14 39.87 -25.06 28.60
N LEU A 15 40.21 -24.78 27.33
CA LEU A 15 40.14 -23.45 26.72
C LEU A 15 38.70 -23.20 26.29
N THR A 16 37.94 -22.47 27.08
CA THR A 16 36.58 -22.05 26.74
C THR A 16 36.63 -20.86 25.77
N VAL A 17 36.39 -21.12 24.49
CA VAL A 17 36.22 -20.05 23.47
C VAL A 17 34.83 -19.51 23.61
N ILE A 18 34.69 -18.30 24.17
CA ILE A 18 33.44 -17.52 24.20
C ILE A 18 33.27 -16.89 22.86
N SER A 19 32.46 -17.50 21.98
CA SER A 19 32.01 -16.88 20.73
C SER A 19 30.97 -15.81 21.04
N VAL A 20 31.37 -14.54 21.03
CA VAL A 20 30.44 -13.39 21.05
C VAL A 20 29.76 -13.31 19.69
N LEU A 21 28.60 -13.92 19.53
CA LEU A 21 27.69 -13.69 18.40
C LEU A 21 27.11 -12.29 18.52
N GLY A 22 27.75 -11.32 17.88
CA GLY A 22 27.21 -9.98 17.71
C GLY A 22 25.91 -10.08 16.88
N SER A 23 24.76 -9.89 17.54
CA SER A 23 23.46 -9.74 16.87
C SER A 23 23.49 -8.45 16.06
N VAL A 24 23.62 -8.57 14.74
CA VAL A 24 23.41 -7.43 13.82
C VAL A 24 21.93 -7.12 13.89
N ALA A 25 21.55 -6.11 14.66
CA ALA A 25 20.20 -5.58 14.67
C ALA A 25 19.97 -4.92 13.30
N TRP A 26 19.24 -5.59 12.43
CA TRP A 26 18.73 -4.98 11.20
C TRP A 26 17.73 -3.93 11.63
N ALA A 27 18.08 -2.67 11.47
CA ALA A 27 17.15 -1.57 11.68
C ALA A 27 15.98 -1.76 10.71
N GLN A 28 14.84 -2.18 11.23
CA GLN A 28 13.61 -2.25 10.44
C GLN A 28 13.23 -0.83 10.04
N GLN A 29 13.21 -0.58 8.75
CA GLN A 29 12.69 0.70 8.24
C GLN A 29 11.25 0.87 8.72
N PRO A 30 10.87 2.06 9.18
CA PRO A 30 9.50 2.31 9.59
C PRO A 30 8.53 2.01 8.43
N PRO A 31 7.35 1.47 8.72
CA PRO A 31 6.37 1.17 7.68
C PRO A 31 6.02 2.44 6.88
N PRO A 32 5.81 2.30 5.56
CA PRO A 32 5.46 3.44 4.73
C PRO A 32 4.15 4.09 5.18
N VAL A 33 4.13 5.42 5.19
CA VAL A 33 2.98 6.24 5.59
C VAL A 33 2.10 6.51 4.38
N ARG A 34 0.79 6.29 4.53
CA ARG A 34 -0.19 6.70 3.53
C ARG A 34 -0.69 8.09 3.84
N ILE A 35 -0.74 8.95 2.82
CA ILE A 35 -1.15 10.34 2.96
C ILE A 35 -2.29 10.60 1.99
N ARG A 36 -3.41 11.11 2.51
CA ARG A 36 -4.53 11.64 1.73
C ARG A 36 -4.72 13.09 2.14
N GLY A 37 -4.81 13.98 1.18
CA GLY A 37 -4.93 15.40 1.51
C GLY A 37 -5.04 16.30 0.29
N THR A 38 -4.94 17.59 0.58
CA THR A 38 -4.93 18.65 -0.42
C THR A 38 -3.59 19.36 -0.38
N ILE A 39 -3.00 19.61 -1.52
CA ILE A 39 -1.77 20.42 -1.62
C ILE A 39 -2.13 21.87 -1.28
N GLU A 40 -1.46 22.44 -0.29
CA GLU A 40 -1.61 23.87 0.05
C GLU A 40 -0.60 24.73 -0.70
N SER A 41 0.64 24.24 -0.81
CA SER A 41 1.69 24.90 -1.60
C SER A 41 2.74 23.89 -2.07
N VAL A 42 3.53 24.32 -3.05
CA VAL A 42 4.65 23.56 -3.60
C VAL A 42 5.88 24.48 -3.55
N ASP A 43 6.93 24.02 -2.88
CA ASP A 43 8.21 24.70 -2.79
C ASP A 43 9.31 23.77 -3.31
N GLY A 44 9.73 23.99 -4.55
CA GLY A 44 10.66 23.12 -5.28
C GLY A 44 10.16 21.68 -5.31
N ALA A 45 10.88 20.77 -4.66
CA ALA A 45 10.52 19.36 -4.55
C ALA A 45 9.66 19.04 -3.32
N THR A 46 9.23 20.03 -2.56
CA THR A 46 8.49 19.83 -1.31
C THR A 46 7.02 20.20 -1.48
N LEU A 47 6.13 19.25 -1.13
CA LEU A 47 4.70 19.48 -1.05
C LEU A 47 4.32 19.81 0.40
N MET A 48 3.61 20.93 0.58
CA MET A 48 2.90 21.25 1.81
C MET A 48 1.47 20.72 1.63
N ILE A 49 1.05 19.81 2.49
CA ILE A 49 -0.19 19.06 2.36
C ILE A 49 -1.01 19.23 3.62
N LYS A 50 -2.27 19.63 3.49
CA LYS A 50 -3.27 19.47 4.54
C LYS A 50 -3.85 18.07 4.43
N SER A 51 -3.58 17.21 5.43
CA SER A 51 -4.12 15.85 5.44
C SER A 51 -5.64 15.86 5.56
N ARG A 52 -6.27 14.73 5.25
CA ARG A 52 -7.70 14.52 5.43
C ARG A 52 -8.16 14.76 6.87
N GLU A 53 -7.29 14.48 7.82
CA GLU A 53 -7.50 14.65 9.26
C GLU A 53 -7.19 16.08 9.75
N GLY A 54 -6.80 16.99 8.85
CA GLY A 54 -6.51 18.39 9.15
C GLY A 54 -5.08 18.67 9.62
N THR A 55 -4.18 17.68 9.55
CA THR A 55 -2.78 17.84 9.93
C THR A 55 -1.94 18.40 8.79
N ASP A 56 -1.06 19.36 9.10
CA ASP A 56 -0.10 19.88 8.13
C ASP A 56 1.09 18.92 8.00
N MET A 57 1.40 18.55 6.77
CA MET A 57 2.45 17.60 6.44
C MET A 57 3.38 18.16 5.38
N LYS A 58 4.68 17.91 5.56
CA LYS A 58 5.70 18.18 4.54
C LYS A 58 6.15 16.89 3.92
N VAL A 59 6.09 16.81 2.58
CA VAL A 59 6.52 15.62 1.84
C VAL A 59 7.51 16.05 0.76
N HIS A 60 8.71 15.53 0.83
CA HIS A 60 9.71 15.70 -0.20
C HIS A 60 9.47 14.70 -1.34
N MET A 61 9.43 15.18 -2.55
CA MET A 61 9.37 14.35 -3.76
C MET A 61 10.79 13.98 -4.19
N THR A 62 11.03 12.72 -4.46
CA THR A 62 12.31 12.32 -5.07
C THR A 62 12.50 12.97 -6.45
N ASP A 63 13.74 13.07 -6.93
CA ASP A 63 14.05 13.63 -8.26
C ASP A 63 13.25 12.93 -9.37
N ASN A 64 13.11 11.59 -9.26
CA ASN A 64 12.40 10.73 -10.20
C ASN A 64 10.97 10.42 -9.76
N VAL A 65 10.31 11.34 -9.04
CA VAL A 65 8.93 11.12 -8.60
C VAL A 65 8.01 10.82 -9.78
N ALA A 66 7.27 9.72 -9.67
CA ALA A 66 6.23 9.38 -10.65
C ALA A 66 4.91 10.05 -10.27
N VAL A 67 4.29 10.76 -11.19
CA VAL A 67 2.97 11.36 -11.00
C VAL A 67 1.95 10.60 -11.82
N PHE A 68 0.82 10.24 -11.19
CA PHE A 68 -0.32 9.61 -11.85
C PHE A 68 -1.58 10.43 -11.60
N GLY A 69 -2.32 10.68 -12.66
CA GLY A 69 -3.67 11.22 -12.57
C GLY A 69 -4.65 10.12 -12.12
N VAL A 70 -5.56 10.45 -11.21
CA VAL A 70 -6.70 9.61 -10.86
C VAL A 70 -7.90 10.19 -11.56
N ALA A 71 -8.40 9.49 -12.60
CA ALA A 71 -9.49 9.93 -13.45
C ALA A 71 -10.73 9.06 -13.23
N LYS A 72 -11.93 9.65 -13.33
CA LYS A 72 -13.18 8.88 -13.32
C LYS A 72 -13.26 7.97 -14.54
N THR A 73 -13.85 6.81 -14.32
CA THR A 73 -14.21 5.88 -15.38
C THR A 73 -15.52 5.18 -15.04
N GLU A 74 -15.96 4.25 -15.86
CA GLU A 74 -17.27 3.63 -15.75
C GLU A 74 -17.15 2.14 -15.40
N MET A 75 -18.26 1.61 -14.87
CA MET A 75 -18.37 0.18 -14.54
C MET A 75 -18.18 -0.72 -15.77
N SER A 76 -18.54 -0.25 -16.95
CA SER A 76 -18.36 -0.94 -18.23
C SER A 76 -16.88 -1.23 -18.58
N GLU A 77 -15.94 -0.50 -17.97
CA GLU A 77 -14.51 -0.72 -18.16
C GLU A 77 -13.95 -1.85 -17.25
N ILE A 78 -14.74 -2.30 -16.27
CA ILE A 78 -14.39 -3.49 -15.48
C ILE A 78 -14.81 -4.74 -16.24
N LYS A 79 -13.86 -5.35 -16.91
CA LYS A 79 -14.06 -6.55 -17.74
C LYS A 79 -13.40 -7.77 -17.11
N GLN A 80 -13.81 -8.95 -17.52
CA GLN A 80 -13.08 -10.16 -17.18
C GLN A 80 -11.61 -10.00 -17.59
N GLY A 81 -10.71 -10.38 -16.69
CA GLY A 81 -9.28 -10.20 -16.86
C GLY A 81 -8.75 -8.83 -16.42
N SER A 82 -9.59 -7.81 -16.15
CA SER A 82 -9.12 -6.54 -15.59
C SER A 82 -8.42 -6.76 -14.24
N TYR A 83 -7.34 -6.05 -13.99
CA TYR A 83 -6.71 -6.01 -12.66
C TYR A 83 -7.24 -4.79 -11.92
N ILE A 84 -7.92 -4.99 -10.80
CA ILE A 84 -8.60 -3.94 -10.06
C ILE A 84 -8.22 -3.95 -8.59
N GLY A 85 -8.34 -2.77 -7.96
CA GLY A 85 -8.31 -2.64 -6.51
C GLY A 85 -9.70 -2.25 -6.02
N VAL A 86 -10.20 -2.95 -5.03
CA VAL A 86 -11.50 -2.70 -4.44
C VAL A 86 -11.32 -2.29 -2.99
N THR A 87 -11.70 -1.06 -2.67
CA THR A 87 -11.95 -0.67 -1.28
C THR A 87 -13.37 -1.07 -0.93
N ALA A 88 -13.55 -1.86 0.13
CA ALA A 88 -14.84 -2.41 0.47
C ALA A 88 -15.11 -2.49 1.97
N MET A 89 -16.38 -2.65 2.33
CA MET A 89 -16.83 -3.05 3.66
C MET A 89 -17.19 -4.53 3.61
N PRO A 90 -16.70 -5.35 4.56
CA PRO A 90 -17.13 -6.73 4.72
C PRO A 90 -18.60 -6.80 5.10
N GLU A 91 -19.35 -7.70 4.46
CA GLU A 91 -20.75 -8.01 4.80
C GLU A 91 -20.84 -9.31 5.63
N PRO A 92 -21.92 -9.52 6.40
CA PRO A 92 -22.07 -10.71 7.25
C PRO A 92 -22.04 -12.04 6.51
N ASP A 93 -22.41 -12.06 5.24
CA ASP A 93 -22.40 -13.24 4.36
C ASP A 93 -21.03 -13.55 3.75
N GLY A 94 -20.01 -12.75 4.11
CA GLY A 94 -18.64 -12.88 3.60
C GLY A 94 -18.37 -12.16 2.28
N THR A 95 -19.39 -11.54 1.68
CA THR A 95 -19.20 -10.69 0.50
C THR A 95 -18.53 -9.36 0.88
N GLN A 96 -18.07 -8.63 -0.12
CA GLN A 96 -17.42 -7.34 0.05
C GLN A 96 -18.27 -6.27 -0.67
N LYS A 97 -18.86 -5.33 0.05
CA LYS A 97 -19.58 -4.21 -0.54
C LYS A 97 -18.61 -3.10 -0.90
N ALA A 98 -18.46 -2.84 -2.19
CA ALA A 98 -17.51 -1.85 -2.68
C ALA A 98 -17.86 -0.43 -2.21
N VAL A 99 -16.84 0.28 -1.79
CA VAL A 99 -16.84 1.71 -1.45
C VAL A 99 -16.21 2.52 -2.57
N ALA A 100 -15.22 1.94 -3.22
CA ALA A 100 -14.56 2.48 -4.40
C ALA A 100 -13.87 1.37 -5.16
N VAL A 101 -13.76 1.51 -6.48
CA VAL A 101 -12.99 0.61 -7.34
C VAL A 101 -11.99 1.44 -8.13
N HIS A 102 -10.77 0.95 -8.25
CA HIS A 102 -9.79 1.52 -9.17
C HIS A 102 -9.28 0.43 -10.12
N ILE A 103 -9.24 0.79 -11.40
CA ILE A 103 -8.72 -0.08 -12.46
C ILE A 103 -7.25 0.25 -12.65
N PHE A 104 -6.41 -0.75 -12.53
CA PHE A 104 -4.98 -0.60 -12.79
C PHE A 104 -4.71 -0.66 -14.31
N PRO A 105 -3.82 0.19 -14.83
CA PRO A 105 -3.30 0.00 -16.18
C PRO A 105 -2.48 -1.30 -16.23
N GLU A 106 -2.38 -1.90 -17.41
CA GLU A 106 -1.78 -3.24 -17.58
C GLU A 106 -0.34 -3.34 -17.08
N ASN A 107 0.45 -2.27 -17.23
CA ASN A 107 1.84 -2.21 -16.71
C ASN A 107 1.92 -2.18 -15.16
N GLN A 108 0.80 -2.09 -14.46
CA GLN A 108 0.72 -2.16 -13.00
C GLN A 108 -0.01 -3.42 -12.52
N ARG A 109 -0.28 -4.38 -13.41
CA ARG A 109 -0.86 -5.67 -13.04
C ARG A 109 0.01 -6.35 -11.98
N GLY A 110 -0.63 -6.93 -10.95
CA GLY A 110 0.04 -7.57 -9.82
C GLY A 110 0.48 -6.60 -8.72
N ALA A 111 0.33 -5.27 -8.90
CA ALA A 111 0.72 -4.30 -7.89
C ALA A 111 -0.05 -4.54 -6.58
N ALA A 112 0.71 -4.84 -5.50
CA ALA A 112 0.19 -5.11 -4.15
C ALA A 112 -1.01 -6.07 -4.16
N GLU A 113 -0.90 -7.19 -4.91
CA GLU A 113 -1.92 -8.22 -5.00
C GLU A 113 -2.29 -8.77 -3.61
N GLY A 114 -3.57 -9.10 -3.43
CA GLY A 114 -4.08 -9.72 -2.21
C GLY A 114 -5.15 -8.94 -1.48
N PHE A 115 -5.58 -9.51 -0.35
CA PHE A 115 -6.61 -8.98 0.54
C PHE A 115 -5.98 -8.52 1.86
N ARG A 116 -6.38 -7.32 2.35
CA ARG A 116 -5.83 -6.75 3.58
C ARG A 116 -6.74 -5.71 4.21
N PRO A 117 -6.62 -5.43 5.53
CA PRO A 117 -7.24 -4.27 6.16
C PRO A 117 -6.85 -2.96 5.44
N TRP A 118 -7.76 -2.01 5.43
CA TRP A 118 -7.56 -0.72 4.77
C TRP A 118 -8.03 0.44 5.66
N ASP A 119 -7.48 1.62 5.45
CA ASP A 119 -7.69 2.79 6.28
C ASP A 119 -8.58 3.86 5.63
N GLN A 120 -9.35 3.51 4.60
CA GLN A 120 -10.29 4.47 3.99
C GLN A 120 -11.39 4.87 4.97
N ARG A 121 -11.89 3.91 5.72
CA ARG A 121 -12.77 4.08 6.87
C ARG A 121 -12.59 2.90 7.85
N PRO A 122 -13.02 3.04 9.12
CA PRO A 122 -12.94 1.93 10.08
C PRO A 122 -13.57 0.65 9.54
N GLY A 123 -12.85 -0.47 9.65
CA GLY A 123 -13.30 -1.79 9.19
C GLY A 123 -13.22 -2.01 7.66
N SER A 124 -12.78 -1.03 6.88
CA SER A 124 -12.63 -1.22 5.44
C SER A 124 -11.46 -2.14 5.08
N THR A 125 -11.58 -2.75 3.91
CA THR A 125 -10.61 -3.66 3.32
C THR A 125 -10.17 -3.17 1.95
N MET A 126 -9.02 -3.65 1.50
CA MET A 126 -8.52 -3.49 0.14
C MET A 126 -8.25 -4.86 -0.47
N THR A 127 -8.81 -5.10 -1.64
CA THR A 127 -8.51 -6.28 -2.45
C THR A 127 -7.94 -5.84 -3.78
N ASN A 128 -6.69 -6.17 -4.06
CA ASN A 128 -6.11 -6.02 -5.41
C ASN A 128 -6.06 -7.40 -6.06
N ALA A 129 -6.76 -7.54 -7.18
CA ALA A 129 -7.01 -8.85 -7.76
C ALA A 129 -7.40 -8.77 -9.24
N THR A 130 -7.37 -9.90 -9.92
CA THR A 130 -7.89 -10.05 -11.29
C THR A 130 -9.38 -10.36 -11.25
N VAL A 131 -10.16 -9.70 -12.09
CA VAL A 131 -11.58 -10.00 -12.29
C VAL A 131 -11.72 -11.33 -13.00
N ALA A 132 -12.29 -12.31 -12.29
CA ALA A 132 -12.57 -13.64 -12.85
C ALA A 132 -13.93 -13.68 -13.57
N GLU A 133 -14.93 -13.02 -12.98
CA GLU A 133 -16.29 -13.02 -13.47
C GLU A 133 -17.01 -11.71 -13.11
N THR A 134 -17.95 -11.30 -13.94
CA THR A 134 -18.81 -10.14 -13.71
C THR A 134 -20.24 -10.52 -14.02
N VAL A 135 -21.14 -10.38 -13.06
CA VAL A 135 -22.57 -10.74 -13.20
C VAL A 135 -23.42 -9.56 -12.79
N LYS A 136 -24.38 -9.16 -13.62
CA LYS A 136 -25.34 -8.11 -13.29
C LYS A 136 -26.29 -8.62 -12.19
N GLY A 137 -26.33 -7.92 -11.07
CA GLY A 137 -27.20 -8.20 -9.94
C GLY A 137 -28.33 -7.17 -9.80
N THR A 138 -29.22 -7.39 -8.86
CA THR A 138 -30.33 -6.46 -8.52
C THR A 138 -29.81 -5.18 -7.84
N ASP A 139 -28.75 -5.31 -7.05
CA ASP A 139 -28.20 -4.22 -6.19
C ASP A 139 -26.91 -3.63 -6.77
N GLY A 140 -26.68 -3.80 -8.07
CA GLY A 140 -25.46 -3.41 -8.74
C GLY A 140 -24.82 -4.55 -9.53
N GLN A 141 -23.50 -4.51 -9.70
CA GLN A 141 -22.76 -5.63 -10.29
C GLN A 141 -22.09 -6.48 -9.23
N ASN A 142 -22.19 -7.79 -9.41
CA ASN A 142 -21.44 -8.77 -8.65
C ASN A 142 -20.17 -9.13 -9.41
N ILE A 143 -19.03 -9.00 -8.77
CA ILE A 143 -17.73 -9.30 -9.34
C ILE A 143 -17.06 -10.39 -8.51
N LEU A 144 -16.60 -11.45 -9.16
CA LEU A 144 -15.68 -12.40 -8.54
C LEU A 144 -14.25 -11.96 -8.88
N VAL A 145 -13.45 -11.69 -7.87
CA VAL A 145 -12.04 -11.34 -8.03
C VAL A 145 -11.15 -12.43 -7.44
N LYS A 146 -10.08 -12.77 -8.16
CA LYS A 146 -9.11 -13.81 -7.75
C LYS A 146 -7.72 -13.21 -7.60
N TYR A 147 -7.05 -13.60 -6.52
CA TYR A 147 -5.67 -13.28 -6.21
C TYR A 147 -4.95 -14.55 -5.74
N LYS A 148 -3.64 -14.50 -5.60
CA LYS A 148 -2.78 -15.66 -5.32
C LYS A 148 -3.31 -16.56 -4.20
N ASP A 149 -3.79 -15.97 -3.10
CA ASP A 149 -4.14 -16.69 -1.87
C ASP A 149 -5.65 -16.87 -1.68
N GLY A 150 -6.47 -16.57 -2.71
CA GLY A 150 -7.90 -16.75 -2.60
C GLY A 150 -8.74 -15.94 -3.59
N GLU A 151 -10.02 -15.81 -3.26
CA GLU A 151 -10.99 -15.05 -4.03
C GLU A 151 -11.94 -14.26 -3.13
N LYS A 152 -12.58 -13.24 -3.67
CA LYS A 152 -13.63 -12.47 -3.02
C LYS A 152 -14.79 -12.22 -3.96
N LYS A 153 -16.00 -12.36 -3.44
CA LYS A 153 -17.21 -11.85 -4.09
C LYS A 153 -17.38 -10.38 -3.68
N VAL A 154 -17.52 -9.53 -4.67
CA VAL A 154 -17.67 -8.08 -4.49
C VAL A 154 -18.99 -7.64 -5.08
N VAL A 155 -19.79 -6.97 -4.28
CA VAL A 155 -20.98 -6.24 -4.73
C VAL A 155 -20.58 -4.80 -4.98
N VAL A 156 -20.77 -4.30 -6.19
CA VAL A 156 -20.47 -2.93 -6.59
C VAL A 156 -21.77 -2.17 -6.80
N PRO A 157 -22.24 -1.36 -5.81
CA PRO A 157 -23.42 -0.51 -5.96
C PRO A 157 -23.33 0.44 -7.16
N PRO A 158 -24.45 0.88 -7.74
CA PRO A 158 -24.46 1.74 -8.93
C PRO A 158 -23.75 3.10 -8.74
N ASP A 159 -23.74 3.61 -7.52
CA ASP A 159 -23.14 4.90 -7.14
C ASP A 159 -21.67 4.80 -6.70
N THR A 160 -21.11 3.59 -6.75
CA THR A 160 -19.71 3.38 -6.35
C THR A 160 -18.77 4.14 -7.29
N PRO A 161 -17.89 5.01 -6.76
CA PRO A 161 -16.90 5.69 -7.57
C PRO A 161 -15.90 4.69 -8.16
N ILE A 162 -15.79 4.76 -9.50
CA ILE A 162 -14.82 3.95 -10.26
C ILE A 162 -13.82 4.90 -10.89
N VAL A 163 -12.55 4.61 -10.70
CA VAL A 163 -11.46 5.43 -11.20
C VAL A 163 -10.39 4.57 -11.87
N THR A 164 -9.55 5.22 -12.65
CA THR A 164 -8.36 4.59 -13.25
C THR A 164 -7.14 5.47 -13.03
N PHE A 165 -5.96 4.88 -13.10
CA PHE A 165 -4.70 5.61 -13.10
C PHE A 165 -4.29 5.89 -14.55
N VAL A 166 -3.92 7.13 -14.80
CA VAL A 166 -3.40 7.61 -16.09
C VAL A 166 -2.05 8.29 -15.86
N ALA A 167 -1.25 8.41 -16.91
CA ALA A 167 -0.01 9.18 -16.81
C ALA A 167 -0.31 10.61 -16.36
N GLY A 168 0.45 11.12 -15.41
CA GLY A 168 0.35 12.47 -14.87
C GLY A 168 1.66 13.22 -14.99
N GLU A 169 1.61 14.52 -14.72
CA GLU A 169 2.76 15.42 -14.79
C GLU A 169 2.95 16.17 -13.47
N LYS A 170 4.20 16.57 -13.18
CA LYS A 170 4.50 17.37 -11.98
C LYS A 170 3.71 18.69 -11.93
N SER A 171 3.34 19.25 -13.05
CA SER A 171 2.51 20.45 -13.19
C SER A 171 1.09 20.31 -12.62
N GLU A 172 0.60 19.07 -12.48
CA GLU A 172 -0.69 18.77 -11.83
C GLU A 172 -0.62 18.88 -10.30
N LEU A 173 0.58 18.84 -9.73
CA LEU A 173 0.82 18.99 -8.29
C LEU A 173 0.86 20.50 -7.96
N LYS A 174 -0.30 21.09 -7.74
CA LYS A 174 -0.48 22.53 -7.51
C LYS A 174 -1.42 22.76 -6.32
N PRO A 175 -1.43 23.98 -5.75
CA PRO A 175 -2.36 24.32 -4.67
C PRO A 175 -3.81 23.98 -5.03
N GLY A 176 -4.52 23.36 -4.08
CA GLY A 176 -5.88 22.86 -4.24
C GLY A 176 -6.01 21.47 -4.84
N ALA A 177 -4.94 20.88 -5.39
CA ALA A 177 -4.97 19.52 -5.91
C ALA A 177 -5.14 18.50 -4.78
N LYS A 178 -6.10 17.58 -4.95
CA LYS A 178 -6.36 16.49 -4.01
C LYS A 178 -5.53 15.28 -4.39
N ILE A 179 -4.81 14.73 -3.43
CA ILE A 179 -3.83 13.68 -3.68
C ILE A 179 -3.98 12.48 -2.76
N ILE A 180 -3.40 11.36 -3.22
CA ILE A 180 -3.06 10.22 -2.38
C ILE A 180 -1.62 9.77 -2.66
N ILE A 181 -0.86 9.57 -1.59
CA ILE A 181 0.46 8.94 -1.59
C ILE A 181 0.32 7.63 -0.83
N PHE A 182 0.56 6.50 -1.49
CA PHE A 182 0.37 5.18 -0.87
C PHE A 182 1.51 4.76 0.05
N GLY A 183 2.70 5.33 -0.14
CA GLY A 183 3.89 4.89 0.56
C GLY A 183 4.94 5.99 0.68
N ALA A 184 4.70 7.00 1.54
CA ALA A 184 5.75 7.92 1.94
C ALA A 184 6.66 7.26 2.97
N VAL A 185 7.96 7.40 2.81
CA VAL A 185 8.96 6.83 3.71
C VAL A 185 9.43 7.93 4.67
N LYS A 186 9.38 7.65 5.97
CA LYS A 186 9.96 8.55 6.96
C LYS A 186 11.48 8.37 7.00
N LYS A 187 12.19 9.45 6.77
CA LYS A 187 13.66 9.51 6.83
C LYS A 187 14.15 9.72 8.26
N ASP A 188 15.43 9.54 8.48
CA ASP A 188 16.06 9.67 9.80
C ASP A 188 15.93 11.08 10.39
N ASP A 189 15.86 12.11 9.54
CA ASP A 189 15.59 13.51 9.93
C ASP A 189 14.12 13.80 10.24
N GLY A 190 13.25 12.77 10.12
CA GLY A 190 11.81 12.87 10.35
C GLY A 190 11.01 13.36 9.15
N MET A 191 11.66 13.74 8.04
CA MET A 191 11.00 14.15 6.81
C MET A 191 10.32 12.96 6.12
N LEU A 192 9.17 13.22 5.51
CA LEU A 192 8.49 12.24 4.66
C LEU A 192 8.98 12.39 3.23
N GLU A 193 9.32 11.28 2.57
CA GLU A 193 9.75 11.25 1.18
C GLU A 193 8.82 10.37 0.35
N ALA A 194 8.45 10.84 -0.85
CA ALA A 194 7.60 10.12 -1.77
C ALA A 194 8.23 10.01 -3.16
N ASN A 195 8.23 8.81 -3.71
CA ASN A 195 8.64 8.52 -5.09
C ASN A 195 7.46 8.41 -6.05
N ARG A 196 6.22 8.48 -5.54
CA ARG A 196 4.98 8.45 -6.31
C ARG A 196 3.91 9.30 -5.65
N VAL A 197 3.26 10.15 -6.45
CA VAL A 197 2.09 10.94 -6.04
C VAL A 197 0.95 10.68 -7.03
N ASN A 198 -0.25 10.42 -6.51
CA ASN A 198 -1.44 10.26 -7.34
C ASN A 198 -2.35 11.46 -7.10
N VAL A 199 -2.70 12.17 -8.15
CA VAL A 199 -3.47 13.42 -8.10
C VAL A 199 -4.84 13.24 -8.74
N GLY A 200 -5.89 13.69 -8.05
CA GLY A 200 -7.25 13.68 -8.58
C GLY A 200 -7.42 14.66 -9.72
N ARG A 201 -7.89 14.19 -10.87
CA ARG A 201 -8.27 15.05 -12.02
C ARG A 201 -9.70 15.52 -11.89
N ASP A 202 -10.02 16.62 -12.56
CA ASP A 202 -11.36 17.20 -12.62
C ASP A 202 -11.98 17.41 -11.22
N GLY A 203 -11.15 17.76 -10.25
CA GLY A 203 -11.56 18.05 -8.87
C GLY A 203 -11.95 16.84 -8.04
N ILE A 204 -11.78 15.61 -8.54
CA ILE A 204 -12.07 14.42 -7.73
C ILE A 204 -11.10 14.27 -6.57
N THR A 205 -11.63 13.80 -5.45
CA THR A 205 -10.79 13.28 -4.35
C THR A 205 -10.50 11.81 -4.65
N PRO A 206 -9.22 11.38 -4.74
CA PRO A 206 -8.91 9.96 -4.90
C PRO A 206 -9.66 9.10 -3.87
N PRO A 207 -10.52 8.16 -4.29
CA PRO A 207 -11.47 7.51 -3.39
C PRO A 207 -10.93 6.27 -2.66
N MET A 208 -9.62 5.95 -2.79
CA MET A 208 -8.96 4.77 -2.20
C MET A 208 -8.38 5.03 -0.83
#